data_71b7f03af7a7748d7b17d82037fbfb0b
#
_entry.id   71b7f03af7a7748d7b17d82037fbfb0b
#
_cell.length_a   1.000
_cell.length_b   1.000
_cell.length_c   1.000
_cell.angle_alpha   90.00
_cell.angle_beta   90.00
_cell.angle_gamma   90.00
#
_symmetry.space_group_name_H-M   'P 1'
#
loop_
_entity.id
_entity.type
_entity.pdbx_description
1 polymer ?
#
loop_
_entity_poly.entity_id
_entity_poly.type
_entity_poly.pdbx_seq_one_letter_code
_entity_poly.pdbx_strand_id
1 'polypeptide(L)'
;IELTKKSIEQGAALGARYIVLHMGTVEPLAKRTDTARLQNLARQGMVGTESFAGTKGEFVRRRNRLAPVYLERAREALRQLLPQAGQFGVKLGIEGRSHYEQVPSEDEMNLLMKEFGDNPFIGYWHDFGHIQRKHNLLILNHEQFLRRMSSHLIGGHVNDVKWPARDHQVPLLGGVVPFERLLPFFPHGVPLVWELSSRVSSEDIRAAHKLWMEKFPQTLA
;
A
#
# COMPACT_ATOMS: atom_id res chain seq x y z
N ILE A 1 -12.77 14.22 -5.61
CA ILE A 1 -12.45 14.20 -7.06
C ILE A 1 -11.82 15.53 -7.47
N GLU A 2 -12.48 16.67 -7.29
CA GLU A 2 -11.98 17.98 -7.76
C GLU A 2 -10.62 18.38 -7.16
N LEU A 3 -10.35 18.10 -5.88
CA LEU A 3 -9.03 18.32 -5.29
C LEU A 3 -7.96 17.42 -5.94
N THR A 4 -8.30 16.19 -6.24
CA THR A 4 -7.38 15.24 -6.91
C THR A 4 -7.07 15.70 -8.33
N LYS A 5 -8.05 16.22 -9.06
CA LYS A 5 -7.85 16.81 -10.39
C LYS A 5 -6.86 17.98 -10.34
N LYS A 6 -7.02 18.89 -9.36
CA LYS A 6 -6.05 19.97 -9.14
C LYS A 6 -4.66 19.45 -8.80
N SER A 7 -4.56 18.38 -7.99
CA SER A 7 -3.27 17.76 -7.67
C SER A 7 -2.60 17.16 -8.90
N ILE A 8 -3.35 16.57 -9.83
CA ILE A 8 -2.83 16.05 -11.10
C ILE A 8 -2.26 17.19 -11.94
N GLU A 9 -3.01 18.27 -12.11
CA GLU A 9 -2.59 19.46 -12.85
C GLU A 9 -1.34 20.11 -12.25
N GLN A 10 -1.35 20.37 -10.94
CA GLN A 10 -0.21 20.95 -10.23
C GLN A 10 1.01 20.04 -10.24
N GLY A 11 0.82 18.75 -10.03
CA GLY A 11 1.90 17.77 -10.10
C GLY A 11 2.55 17.74 -11.48
N ALA A 12 1.74 17.72 -12.54
CA ALA A 12 2.22 17.79 -13.92
C ALA A 12 3.02 19.07 -14.20
N ALA A 13 2.53 20.22 -13.74
CA ALA A 13 3.22 21.50 -13.87
C ALA A 13 4.58 21.52 -13.15
N LEU A 14 4.75 20.72 -12.10
CA LEU A 14 6.01 20.51 -11.37
C LEU A 14 6.87 19.37 -11.94
N GLY A 15 6.46 18.74 -13.05
CA GLY A 15 7.18 17.64 -13.68
C GLY A 15 6.98 16.27 -13.00
N ALA A 16 5.97 16.11 -12.14
CA ALA A 16 5.65 14.82 -11.55
C ALA A 16 5.18 13.82 -12.61
N ARG A 17 5.74 12.62 -12.60
CA ARG A 17 5.34 11.52 -13.49
C ARG A 17 4.25 10.63 -12.87
N TYR A 18 4.11 10.69 -11.56
CA TYR A 18 3.20 9.85 -10.78
C TYR A 18 2.48 10.66 -9.71
N ILE A 19 1.22 10.34 -9.48
CA ILE A 19 0.44 10.79 -8.33
C ILE A 19 -0.04 9.55 -7.59
N VAL A 20 0.34 9.40 -6.33
CA VAL A 20 -0.08 8.29 -5.49
C VAL A 20 -1.44 8.60 -4.87
N LEU A 21 -2.39 7.68 -5.02
CA LEU A 21 -3.77 7.88 -4.60
C LEU A 21 -4.20 6.95 -3.47
N HIS A 22 -4.87 7.54 -2.48
CA HIS A 22 -5.67 6.87 -1.48
C HIS A 22 -7.14 6.95 -1.87
N MET A 23 -7.78 5.81 -2.12
CA MET A 23 -9.16 5.78 -2.65
C MET A 23 -10.25 5.92 -1.58
N GLY A 24 -9.87 5.87 -0.30
CA GLY A 24 -10.81 6.11 0.79
C GLY A 24 -10.91 4.97 1.81
N THR A 25 -11.99 4.98 2.58
CA THR A 25 -12.24 4.04 3.68
C THR A 25 -13.71 3.65 3.70
N VAL A 26 -14.02 2.43 4.14
CA VAL A 26 -15.40 2.01 4.46
C VAL A 26 -15.83 2.76 5.71
N GLU A 27 -16.49 3.90 5.55
CA GLU A 27 -16.76 4.88 6.61
C GLU A 27 -17.36 4.31 7.91
N PRO A 28 -18.35 3.40 7.88
CA PRO A 28 -18.88 2.83 9.12
C PRO A 28 -17.84 2.07 9.95
N LEU A 29 -16.72 1.69 9.34
CA LEU A 29 -15.61 0.99 10.00
C LEU A 29 -14.48 1.93 10.43
N ALA A 30 -14.34 3.09 9.81
CA ALA A 30 -13.27 4.05 10.11
C ALA A 30 -13.24 4.46 11.60
N LYS A 31 -14.42 4.55 12.23
CA LYS A 31 -14.57 4.89 13.64
C LYS A 31 -14.39 3.68 14.59
N ARG A 32 -14.38 2.46 14.06
CA ARG A 32 -14.35 1.23 14.88
C ARG A 32 -12.95 0.75 15.21
N THR A 33 -11.96 1.18 14.45
CA THR A 33 -10.55 0.81 14.64
C THR A 33 -10.32 -0.71 14.74
N ASP A 34 -11.02 -1.49 13.91
CA ASP A 34 -10.96 -2.96 13.96
C ASP A 34 -9.54 -3.48 13.67
N THR A 35 -8.81 -2.86 12.74
CA THR A 35 -7.39 -3.19 12.52
C THR A 35 -6.54 -2.91 13.76
N ALA A 36 -6.79 -1.80 14.46
CA ALA A 36 -6.08 -1.49 15.72
C ALA A 36 -6.40 -2.50 16.82
N ARG A 37 -7.64 -3.01 16.87
CA ARG A 37 -8.01 -4.09 17.81
C ARG A 37 -7.22 -5.37 17.54
N LEU A 38 -7.11 -5.78 16.27
CA LEU A 38 -6.26 -6.93 15.89
C LEU A 38 -4.79 -6.71 16.24
N GLN A 39 -4.28 -5.49 16.04
CA GLN A 39 -2.90 -5.14 16.44
C GLN A 39 -2.71 -5.23 17.96
N ASN A 40 -3.70 -4.83 18.76
CA ASN A 40 -3.62 -4.95 20.20
C ASN A 40 -3.58 -6.43 20.64
N LEU A 41 -4.38 -7.30 20.00
CA LEU A 41 -4.27 -8.74 20.24
C LEU A 41 -2.90 -9.29 19.82
N ALA A 42 -2.35 -8.79 18.71
CA ALA A 42 -0.99 -9.17 18.30
C ALA A 42 0.08 -8.73 19.31
N ARG A 43 -0.03 -7.54 19.90
CA ARG A 43 0.87 -7.09 21.00
C ARG A 43 0.80 -7.97 22.23
N GLN A 44 -0.33 -8.61 22.47
CA GLN A 44 -0.55 -9.57 23.55
C GLN A 44 -0.10 -11.00 23.19
N GLY A 45 0.54 -11.19 22.02
CA GLY A 45 0.99 -12.52 21.57
C GLY A 45 -0.14 -13.46 21.11
N MET A 46 -1.33 -12.93 20.84
CA MET A 46 -2.51 -13.74 20.55
C MET A 46 -2.67 -14.10 19.05
N VAL A 47 -1.74 -13.71 18.18
CA VAL A 47 -1.79 -14.09 16.77
C VAL A 47 -1.80 -15.60 16.62
N GLY A 48 -2.74 -16.13 15.82
CA GLY A 48 -2.92 -17.57 15.63
C GLY A 48 -3.81 -18.26 16.66
N THR A 49 -4.26 -17.57 17.72
CA THR A 49 -5.23 -18.13 18.67
C THR A 49 -6.65 -18.12 18.09
N GLU A 50 -7.53 -18.94 18.65
CA GLU A 50 -8.94 -19.00 18.28
C GLU A 50 -9.65 -17.65 18.48
N SER A 51 -9.36 -16.95 19.59
CA SER A 51 -9.87 -15.61 19.88
C SER A 51 -9.46 -14.58 18.81
N PHE A 52 -8.19 -14.62 18.36
CA PHE A 52 -7.71 -13.77 17.28
C PHE A 52 -8.42 -14.11 15.97
N ALA A 53 -8.52 -15.40 15.64
CA ALA A 53 -9.17 -15.88 14.41
C ALA A 53 -10.65 -15.47 14.37
N GLY A 54 -11.39 -15.60 15.49
CA GLY A 54 -12.78 -15.19 15.62
C GLY A 54 -12.96 -13.68 15.40
N THR A 55 -12.14 -12.85 16.07
CA THR A 55 -12.16 -11.38 15.93
C THR A 55 -11.85 -10.96 14.49
N LYS A 56 -10.82 -11.55 13.89
CA LYS A 56 -10.45 -11.30 12.48
C LYS A 56 -11.57 -11.68 11.53
N GLY A 57 -12.14 -12.88 11.70
CA GLY A 57 -13.23 -13.38 10.85
C GLY A 57 -14.47 -12.50 10.89
N GLU A 58 -14.86 -12.04 12.08
CA GLU A 58 -15.98 -11.10 12.23
C GLU A 58 -15.70 -9.78 11.50
N PHE A 59 -14.52 -9.21 11.68
CA PHE A 59 -14.10 -7.98 11.02
C PHE A 59 -14.12 -8.11 9.49
N VAL A 60 -13.49 -9.16 8.94
CA VAL A 60 -13.46 -9.41 7.50
C VAL A 60 -14.86 -9.56 6.92
N ARG A 61 -15.73 -10.37 7.53
CA ARG A 61 -17.13 -10.53 7.08
C ARG A 61 -17.89 -9.21 7.07
N ARG A 62 -17.76 -8.41 8.12
CA ARG A 62 -18.42 -7.10 8.23
C ARG A 62 -17.92 -6.13 7.15
N ARG A 63 -16.61 -6.04 6.99
CA ARG A 63 -16.00 -5.20 5.96
C ARG A 63 -16.48 -5.57 4.56
N ASN A 64 -16.44 -6.86 4.22
CA ASN A 64 -16.82 -7.33 2.89
C ASN A 64 -18.31 -7.09 2.57
N ARG A 65 -19.18 -7.12 3.59
CA ARG A 65 -20.59 -6.77 3.42
C ARG A 65 -20.82 -5.28 3.11
N LEU A 66 -19.98 -4.40 3.66
CA LEU A 66 -20.14 -2.95 3.54
C LEU A 66 -19.36 -2.36 2.35
N ALA A 67 -18.29 -3.01 1.93
CA ALA A 67 -17.32 -2.50 0.96
C ALA A 67 -17.86 -2.23 -0.45
N PRO A 68 -18.80 -2.99 -1.02
CA PRO A 68 -19.16 -2.87 -2.44
C PRO A 68 -19.52 -1.45 -2.89
N VAL A 69 -20.27 -0.71 -2.06
CA VAL A 69 -20.65 0.67 -2.38
C VAL A 69 -19.44 1.62 -2.42
N TYR A 70 -18.43 1.37 -1.58
CA TYR A 70 -17.19 2.16 -1.54
C TYR A 70 -16.25 1.82 -2.70
N LEU A 71 -16.21 0.55 -3.10
CA LEU A 71 -15.49 0.13 -4.30
C LEU A 71 -16.10 0.76 -5.55
N GLU A 72 -17.44 0.82 -5.66
CA GLU A 72 -18.07 1.48 -6.81
C GLU A 72 -17.79 2.99 -6.84
N ARG A 73 -17.77 3.67 -5.70
CA ARG A 73 -17.32 5.07 -5.61
C ARG A 73 -15.87 5.25 -6.07
N ALA A 74 -14.99 4.29 -5.74
CA ALA A 74 -13.59 4.30 -6.20
C ALA A 74 -13.51 4.12 -7.73
N ARG A 75 -14.31 3.21 -8.30
CA ARG A 75 -14.43 3.04 -9.77
C ARG A 75 -14.89 4.32 -10.45
N GLU A 76 -15.95 4.91 -9.94
CA GLU A 76 -16.48 6.16 -10.49
C GLU A 76 -15.46 7.31 -10.42
N ALA A 77 -14.71 7.41 -9.31
CA ALA A 77 -13.62 8.36 -9.20
C ALA A 77 -12.53 8.13 -10.26
N LEU A 78 -12.13 6.87 -10.48
CA LEU A 78 -11.14 6.53 -11.52
C LEU A 78 -11.63 6.86 -12.93
N ARG A 79 -12.90 6.58 -13.26
CA ARG A 79 -13.49 6.95 -14.57
C ARG A 79 -13.40 8.46 -14.83
N GLN A 80 -13.50 9.29 -13.77
CA GLN A 80 -13.40 10.74 -13.88
C GLN A 80 -11.97 11.28 -13.86
N LEU A 81 -11.03 10.57 -13.20
CA LEU A 81 -9.65 11.03 -13.02
C LEU A 81 -8.74 10.60 -14.18
N LEU A 82 -8.96 9.41 -14.75
CA LEU A 82 -8.09 8.86 -15.79
C LEU A 82 -8.02 9.70 -17.08
N PRO A 83 -9.12 10.29 -17.59
CA PRO A 83 -9.04 11.18 -18.75
C PRO A 83 -8.12 12.38 -18.49
N GLN A 84 -8.18 12.97 -17.29
CA GLN A 84 -7.31 14.08 -16.92
C GLN A 84 -5.86 13.64 -16.70
N ALA A 85 -5.65 12.49 -16.07
CA ALA A 85 -4.31 11.91 -15.94
C ALA A 85 -3.65 11.72 -17.32
N GLY A 86 -4.40 11.22 -18.29
CA GLY A 86 -3.97 11.10 -19.68
C GLY A 86 -3.67 12.44 -20.35
N GLN A 87 -4.53 13.44 -20.14
CA GLN A 87 -4.33 14.79 -20.67
C GLN A 87 -3.02 15.43 -20.17
N PHE A 88 -2.67 15.24 -18.92
CA PHE A 88 -1.47 15.79 -18.31
C PHE A 88 -0.25 14.85 -18.35
N GLY A 89 -0.39 13.63 -18.88
CA GLY A 89 0.71 12.68 -18.99
C GLY A 89 1.19 12.12 -17.63
N VAL A 90 0.35 12.14 -16.61
CA VAL A 90 0.67 11.71 -15.24
C VAL A 90 0.05 10.35 -14.95
N LYS A 91 0.80 9.43 -14.35
CA LYS A 91 0.27 8.12 -13.93
C LYS A 91 -0.33 8.18 -12.52
N LEU A 92 -1.48 7.54 -12.33
CA LEU A 92 -2.14 7.38 -11.04
C LEU A 92 -1.72 6.05 -10.42
N GLY A 93 -0.95 6.10 -9.33
CA GLY A 93 -0.57 4.92 -8.54
C GLY A 93 -1.60 4.66 -7.45
N ILE A 94 -2.37 3.59 -7.57
CA ILE A 94 -3.30 3.20 -6.50
C ILE A 94 -2.53 2.46 -5.42
N GLU A 95 -2.43 3.06 -4.24
CA GLU A 95 -1.60 2.54 -3.18
C GLU A 95 -2.25 1.41 -2.39
N GLY A 96 -1.44 0.39 -2.08
CA GLY A 96 -1.77 -0.65 -1.11
C GLY A 96 -1.81 -0.10 0.32
N ARG A 97 -2.99 -0.10 0.96
CA ARG A 97 -3.23 0.57 2.25
C ARG A 97 -2.93 -0.31 3.47
N SER A 98 -2.59 0.32 4.61
CA SER A 98 -2.18 -0.38 5.84
C SER A 98 -3.33 -0.97 6.65
N HIS A 99 -4.53 -0.43 6.54
CA HIS A 99 -5.69 -0.87 7.29
C HIS A 99 -6.71 -1.55 6.38
N TYR A 100 -7.23 -2.69 6.82
CA TYR A 100 -8.18 -3.47 6.01
C TYR A 100 -9.53 -2.77 5.84
N GLU A 101 -9.87 -1.79 6.68
CA GLU A 101 -11.03 -0.90 6.50
C GLU A 101 -10.93 0.00 5.28
N GLN A 102 -9.74 0.19 4.74
CA GLN A 102 -9.49 1.09 3.60
C GLN A 102 -9.83 0.40 2.27
N VAL A 103 -10.08 1.24 1.26
CA VAL A 103 -10.39 0.84 -0.12
C VAL A 103 -9.23 1.29 -1.02
N PRO A 104 -8.79 0.41 -1.93
CA PRO A 104 -9.17 -0.98 -2.10
C PRO A 104 -8.49 -1.93 -1.10
N SER A 105 -9.16 -3.06 -0.78
CA SER A 105 -8.47 -4.24 -0.27
C SER A 105 -7.68 -4.92 -1.39
N GLU A 106 -6.93 -5.98 -1.07
CA GLU A 106 -6.11 -6.68 -2.05
C GLU A 106 -6.94 -7.35 -3.16
N ASP A 107 -8.09 -7.93 -2.80
CA ASP A 107 -8.99 -8.53 -3.80
C ASP A 107 -9.69 -7.44 -4.64
N GLU A 108 -10.03 -6.31 -4.03
CA GLU A 108 -10.57 -5.14 -4.73
C GLU A 108 -9.51 -4.49 -5.63
N MET A 109 -8.24 -4.46 -5.24
CA MET A 109 -7.13 -4.02 -6.09
C MET A 109 -7.04 -4.88 -7.35
N ASN A 110 -7.16 -6.22 -7.21
CA ASN A 110 -7.21 -7.11 -8.37
C ASN A 110 -8.38 -6.76 -9.31
N LEU A 111 -9.56 -6.43 -8.76
CA LEU A 111 -10.71 -6.05 -9.56
C LEU A 111 -10.48 -4.72 -10.29
N LEU A 112 -9.90 -3.72 -9.61
CA LEU A 112 -9.57 -2.44 -10.23
C LEU A 112 -8.53 -2.59 -11.33
N MET A 113 -7.48 -3.39 -11.13
CA MET A 113 -6.45 -3.62 -12.14
C MET A 113 -6.98 -4.43 -13.35
N LYS A 114 -7.94 -5.34 -13.15
CA LYS A 114 -8.62 -6.01 -14.26
C LYS A 114 -9.50 -5.07 -15.08
N GLU A 115 -10.15 -4.09 -14.43
CA GLU A 115 -11.05 -3.14 -15.10
C GLU A 115 -10.30 -1.99 -15.79
N PHE A 116 -9.26 -1.47 -15.15
CA PHE A 116 -8.58 -0.24 -15.59
C PHE A 116 -7.11 -0.45 -16.00
N GLY A 117 -6.52 -1.59 -15.69
CA GLY A 117 -5.06 -1.81 -15.79
C GLY A 117 -4.50 -1.79 -17.22
N ASP A 118 -5.34 -1.85 -18.27
CA ASP A 118 -4.93 -1.65 -19.66
C ASP A 118 -4.74 -0.15 -20.01
N ASN A 119 -5.22 0.76 -19.16
CA ASN A 119 -5.00 2.19 -19.34
C ASN A 119 -3.55 2.54 -18.94
N PRO A 120 -2.75 3.20 -19.79
CA PRO A 120 -1.33 3.49 -19.52
C PRO A 120 -1.11 4.49 -18.38
N PHE A 121 -2.16 5.15 -17.89
CA PHE A 121 -2.09 6.17 -16.85
C PHE A 121 -2.56 5.70 -15.47
N ILE A 122 -2.70 4.39 -15.24
CA ILE A 122 -2.98 3.81 -13.92
C ILE A 122 -2.08 2.61 -13.67
N GLY A 123 -1.79 2.37 -12.39
CA GLY A 123 -1.12 1.15 -11.95
C GLY A 123 -1.17 0.99 -10.44
N TYR A 124 -0.60 -0.10 -9.98
CA TYR A 124 -0.47 -0.41 -8.57
C TYR A 124 0.78 0.25 -7.98
N TRP A 125 0.60 0.94 -6.84
CA TRP A 125 1.69 1.47 -6.03
C TRP A 125 1.82 0.62 -4.77
N HIS A 126 2.94 -0.08 -4.63
CA HIS A 126 3.14 -0.99 -3.51
C HIS A 126 3.75 -0.26 -2.31
N ASP A 127 3.13 -0.39 -1.13
CA ASP A 127 3.76 0.01 0.12
C ASP A 127 4.15 -1.24 0.92
N PHE A 128 5.46 -1.43 1.11
CA PHE A 128 6.01 -2.62 1.77
C PHE A 128 5.53 -2.77 3.21
N GLY A 129 5.56 -1.70 3.98
CA GLY A 129 5.16 -1.73 5.39
C GLY A 129 3.66 -1.93 5.57
N HIS A 130 2.83 -1.26 4.75
CA HIS A 130 1.38 -1.39 4.79
C HIS A 130 0.94 -2.84 4.55
N ILE A 131 1.48 -3.46 3.50
CA ILE A 131 1.12 -4.83 3.15
C ILE A 131 1.71 -5.83 4.16
N GLN A 132 2.93 -5.59 4.65
CA GLN A 132 3.53 -6.44 5.68
C GLN A 132 2.73 -6.46 6.98
N ARG A 133 2.18 -5.32 7.40
CA ARG A 133 1.30 -5.28 8.60
C ARG A 133 0.08 -6.19 8.45
N LYS A 134 -0.59 -6.16 7.30
CA LYS A 134 -1.75 -7.03 7.04
C LYS A 134 -1.35 -8.50 6.91
N HIS A 135 -0.17 -8.79 6.35
CA HIS A 135 0.41 -10.13 6.36
C HIS A 135 0.60 -10.65 7.78
N ASN A 136 1.20 -9.85 8.67
CA ASN A 136 1.45 -10.21 10.06
C ASN A 136 0.15 -10.37 10.88
N LEU A 137 -0.94 -9.72 10.47
CA LEU A 137 -2.29 -9.93 11.00
C LEU A 137 -3.02 -11.12 10.35
N LEU A 138 -2.34 -11.92 9.52
CA LEU A 138 -2.91 -13.07 8.81
C LEU A 138 -4.13 -12.71 7.96
N ILE A 139 -4.19 -11.47 7.43
CA ILE A 139 -5.27 -11.00 6.54
C ILE A 139 -4.96 -11.43 5.09
N LEU A 140 -3.69 -11.38 4.69
CA LEU A 140 -3.22 -11.71 3.35
C LEU A 140 -1.85 -12.41 3.38
N ASN A 141 -1.42 -12.94 2.24
CA ASN A 141 -0.04 -13.32 2.02
C ASN A 141 0.67 -12.26 1.16
N HIS A 142 1.68 -11.58 1.72
CA HIS A 142 2.36 -10.45 1.11
C HIS A 142 3.00 -10.82 -0.24
N GLU A 143 3.80 -11.88 -0.26
CA GLU A 143 4.49 -12.33 -1.46
C GLU A 143 3.53 -12.75 -2.58
N GLN A 144 2.49 -13.51 -2.25
CA GLN A 144 1.48 -13.93 -3.23
C GLN A 144 0.72 -12.73 -3.81
N PHE A 145 0.39 -11.75 -2.97
CA PHE A 145 -0.27 -10.54 -3.43
C PHE A 145 0.64 -9.73 -4.35
N LEU A 146 1.87 -9.47 -3.95
CA LEU A 146 2.83 -8.73 -4.76
C LEU A 146 3.11 -9.42 -6.11
N ARG A 147 3.27 -10.74 -6.10
CA ARG A 147 3.43 -11.54 -7.32
C ARG A 147 2.26 -11.35 -8.30
N ARG A 148 1.02 -11.34 -7.78
CA ARG A 148 -0.17 -11.10 -8.62
C ARG A 148 -0.22 -9.69 -9.21
N MET A 149 0.32 -8.71 -8.48
CA MET A 149 0.32 -7.30 -8.88
C MET A 149 1.54 -6.89 -9.70
N SER A 150 2.54 -7.76 -9.88
CA SER A 150 3.83 -7.41 -10.47
C SER A 150 3.72 -6.76 -11.86
N SER A 151 2.81 -7.23 -12.71
CA SER A 151 2.57 -6.65 -14.06
C SER A 151 1.90 -5.27 -14.04
N HIS A 152 1.31 -4.88 -12.94
CA HIS A 152 0.64 -3.59 -12.76
C HIS A 152 1.45 -2.61 -11.92
N LEU A 153 2.64 -3.02 -11.43
CA LEU A 153 3.49 -2.17 -10.60
C LEU A 153 4.04 -0.99 -11.39
N ILE A 154 3.83 0.22 -10.87
CA ILE A 154 4.40 1.46 -11.42
C ILE A 154 5.29 2.20 -10.42
N GLY A 155 5.42 1.71 -9.20
CA GLY A 155 6.28 2.24 -8.16
C GLY A 155 5.97 1.64 -6.79
N GLY A 156 6.71 2.07 -5.76
CA GLY A 156 6.44 1.66 -4.39
C GLY A 156 7.04 2.57 -3.33
N HIS A 157 6.42 2.54 -2.14
CA HIS A 157 6.95 3.12 -0.92
C HIS A 157 7.74 2.07 -0.15
N VAL A 158 9.01 2.37 0.08
CA VAL A 158 9.90 1.53 0.88
C VAL A 158 9.91 2.03 2.30
N ASN A 159 9.41 1.22 3.18
CA ASN A 159 9.52 1.37 4.63
C ASN A 159 9.42 0.00 5.30
N ASP A 160 9.91 -0.09 6.53
CA ASP A 160 9.88 -1.32 7.31
C ASP A 160 8.85 -1.26 8.44
N VAL A 161 8.65 -2.37 9.11
CA VAL A 161 7.70 -2.52 10.22
C VAL A 161 8.43 -3.04 11.45
N LYS A 162 8.39 -2.30 12.54
CA LYS A 162 8.71 -2.82 13.88
C LYS A 162 7.47 -3.48 14.45
N TRP A 163 7.30 -4.75 14.13
CA TRP A 163 6.13 -5.52 14.54
C TRP A 163 6.14 -5.82 16.04
N PRO A 164 4.98 -5.75 16.75
CA PRO A 164 3.64 -5.35 16.27
C PRO A 164 3.35 -3.84 16.38
N ALA A 165 4.36 -2.99 16.44
CA ALA A 165 4.22 -1.57 16.77
C ALA A 165 3.90 -0.66 15.56
N ARG A 166 4.91 -0.36 14.72
CA ARG A 166 4.84 0.72 13.72
C ARG A 166 5.34 0.28 12.34
N ASP A 167 4.74 0.84 11.31
CA ASP A 167 5.27 0.98 9.95
C ASP A 167 6.06 2.29 9.79
N HIS A 168 6.44 2.63 8.57
CA HIS A 168 7.26 3.80 8.23
C HIS A 168 8.59 3.85 8.99
N GLN A 169 9.16 2.67 9.26
CA GLN A 169 10.47 2.52 9.86
C GLN A 169 11.54 2.40 8.79
N VAL A 170 12.78 2.66 9.18
CA VAL A 170 13.94 2.55 8.30
C VAL A 170 14.12 1.10 7.86
N PRO A 171 14.31 0.82 6.56
CA PRO A 171 14.54 -0.53 6.07
C PRO A 171 15.82 -1.15 6.66
N LEU A 172 15.81 -2.47 6.86
CA LEU A 172 16.97 -3.27 7.25
C LEU A 172 17.54 -3.01 8.66
N LEU A 173 16.96 -2.10 9.45
CA LEU A 173 17.41 -1.83 10.82
C LEU A 173 16.43 -2.44 11.86
N GLY A 174 16.28 -3.76 11.82
CA GLY A 174 15.50 -4.53 12.81
C GLY A 174 13.98 -4.52 12.57
N GLY A 175 13.53 -4.28 11.36
CA GLY A 175 12.16 -4.50 10.93
C GLY A 175 11.91 -5.93 10.45
N VAL A 176 10.70 -6.21 9.97
CA VAL A 176 10.24 -7.56 9.60
C VAL A 176 9.86 -7.72 8.12
N VAL A 177 10.08 -6.70 7.29
CA VAL A 177 9.81 -6.78 5.85
C VAL A 177 10.90 -7.62 5.17
N PRO A 178 10.55 -8.73 4.50
CA PRO A 178 11.52 -9.60 3.84
C PRO A 178 11.87 -9.07 2.43
N PHE A 179 12.59 -7.95 2.35
CA PHE A 179 12.89 -7.26 1.08
C PHE A 179 13.56 -8.17 0.05
N GLU A 180 14.47 -9.08 0.46
CA GLU A 180 15.15 -10.04 -0.43
C GLU A 180 14.16 -10.95 -1.18
N ARG A 181 13.02 -11.27 -0.57
CA ARG A 181 11.98 -12.11 -1.16
C ARG A 181 11.00 -11.32 -2.03
N LEU A 182 10.83 -10.03 -1.74
CA LEU A 182 9.80 -9.20 -2.36
C LEU A 182 10.32 -8.40 -3.56
N LEU A 183 11.53 -7.84 -3.47
CA LEU A 183 12.11 -7.02 -4.53
C LEU A 183 12.23 -7.71 -5.90
N PRO A 184 12.46 -9.04 -6.00
CA PRO A 184 12.46 -9.72 -7.30
C PRO A 184 11.17 -9.63 -8.11
N PHE A 185 10.05 -9.24 -7.49
CA PHE A 185 8.78 -9.03 -8.20
C PHE A 185 8.60 -7.59 -8.74
N PHE A 186 9.52 -6.69 -8.40
CA PHE A 186 9.50 -5.34 -8.94
C PHE A 186 10.13 -5.29 -10.33
N PRO A 187 9.44 -4.71 -11.33
CA PRO A 187 10.04 -4.46 -12.63
C PRO A 187 11.22 -3.49 -12.50
N HIS A 188 12.22 -3.66 -13.35
CA HIS A 188 13.33 -2.70 -13.43
C HIS A 188 12.83 -1.31 -13.83
N GLY A 189 13.44 -0.28 -13.24
CA GLY A 189 13.15 1.12 -13.58
C GLY A 189 11.87 1.70 -12.98
N VAL A 190 11.13 0.97 -12.15
CA VAL A 190 10.04 1.57 -11.36
C VAL A 190 10.59 2.28 -10.13
N PRO A 191 10.06 3.48 -9.77
CA PRO A 191 10.57 4.23 -8.62
C PRO A 191 10.27 3.52 -7.31
N LEU A 192 11.28 3.48 -6.44
CA LEU A 192 11.18 3.07 -5.04
C LEU A 192 11.46 4.30 -4.16
N VAL A 193 10.44 4.79 -3.50
CA VAL A 193 10.49 6.01 -2.68
C VAL A 193 10.48 5.62 -1.19
N TRP A 194 11.46 6.07 -0.43
CA TRP A 194 11.48 5.85 1.01
C TRP A 194 10.47 6.75 1.69
N GLU A 195 9.41 6.17 2.25
CA GLU A 195 8.39 6.86 3.04
C GLU A 195 8.58 6.56 4.53
N LEU A 196 9.23 7.47 5.22
CA LEU A 196 9.67 7.27 6.60
C LEU A 196 8.95 8.18 7.58
N SER A 197 8.76 7.71 8.80
CA SER A 197 8.25 8.51 9.90
C SER A 197 9.19 9.70 10.19
N SER A 198 8.63 10.87 10.45
CA SER A 198 9.38 12.05 10.89
C SER A 198 10.19 11.86 12.20
N ARG A 199 9.98 10.73 12.89
CA ARG A 199 10.69 10.36 14.13
C ARG A 199 11.96 9.55 13.88
N VAL A 200 12.23 9.19 12.62
CA VAL A 200 13.45 8.47 12.25
C VAL A 200 14.63 9.44 12.23
N SER A 201 15.75 9.03 12.80
CA SER A 201 16.97 9.85 12.80
C SER A 201 17.63 9.90 11.44
N SER A 202 18.30 10.99 11.13
CA SER A 202 19.11 11.11 9.90
C SER A 202 20.30 10.13 9.89
N GLU A 203 20.77 9.71 11.06
CA GLU A 203 21.83 8.70 11.20
C GLU A 203 21.33 7.32 10.79
N ASP A 204 20.15 6.91 11.29
CA ASP A 204 19.52 5.64 10.88
C ASP A 204 19.23 5.61 9.39
N ILE A 205 18.74 6.74 8.82
CA ILE A 205 18.49 6.84 7.37
C ILE A 205 19.77 6.60 6.58
N ARG A 206 20.89 7.26 6.96
CA ARG A 206 22.18 7.06 6.29
C ARG A 206 22.71 5.64 6.43
N ALA A 207 22.60 5.05 7.62
CA ALA A 207 23.03 3.67 7.88
C ALA A 207 22.22 2.66 7.04
N ALA A 208 20.91 2.81 7.04
CA ALA A 208 20.04 1.96 6.25
C ALA A 208 20.26 2.13 4.74
N HIS A 209 20.45 3.37 4.27
CA HIS A 209 20.75 3.63 2.86
C HIS A 209 22.02 2.92 2.42
N LYS A 210 23.10 2.99 3.21
CA LYS A 210 24.33 2.26 2.92
C LYS A 210 24.10 0.76 2.81
N LEU A 211 23.39 0.16 3.76
CA LEU A 211 23.03 -1.26 3.74
C LEU A 211 22.16 -1.62 2.54
N TRP A 212 21.22 -0.74 2.18
CA TRP A 212 20.34 -0.94 1.02
C TRP A 212 21.13 -0.97 -0.28
N MET A 213 22.07 -0.03 -0.46
CA MET A 213 22.94 0.05 -1.64
C MET A 213 23.82 -1.18 -1.80
N GLU A 214 24.33 -1.72 -0.67
CA GLU A 214 25.15 -2.93 -0.65
C GLU A 214 24.33 -4.19 -0.98
N LYS A 215 23.09 -4.30 -0.46
CA LYS A 215 22.24 -5.48 -0.63
C LYS A 215 21.44 -5.50 -1.93
N PHE A 216 20.99 -4.34 -2.40
CA PHE A 216 20.06 -4.21 -3.51
C PHE A 216 20.51 -3.20 -4.58
N PRO A 217 21.74 -3.34 -5.12
CA PRO A 217 22.29 -2.39 -6.09
C PRO A 217 21.44 -2.30 -7.37
N GLN A 218 20.67 -3.34 -7.71
CA GLN A 218 19.76 -3.37 -8.86
C GLN A 218 18.54 -2.45 -8.73
N THR A 219 18.26 -1.90 -7.54
CA THR A 219 17.16 -0.95 -7.33
C THR A 219 17.55 0.50 -7.63
N LEU A 220 18.81 0.69 -8.05
CA LEU A 220 19.34 1.97 -8.50
C LEU A 220 19.06 2.09 -10.00
N ALA A 221 18.05 2.84 -10.35
CA ALA A 221 17.73 3.19 -11.74
C ALA A 221 17.92 4.68 -11.99
#